data_5fff3300accf1a598665d528881939dd
#
_entry.id   5fff3300accf1a598665d528881939dd
#
_cell.length_a   1.000
_cell.length_b   1.000
_cell.length_c   1.000
_cell.angle_alpha   90.00
_cell.angle_beta   90.00
_cell.angle_gamma   90.00
#
_symmetry.space_group_name_H-M   'P 1'
#
loop_
_entity.id
_entity.type
_entity.pdbx_description
1 polymer ?
#
loop_
_entity_poly.entity_id
_entity_poly.type
_entity_poly.pdbx_seq_one_letter_code
_entity_poly.pdbx_strand_id
1 'polypeptide(L)'
;MKINEHINMALKEDGYKKDITTNLIPLKNKCKAIIKIKENSHVYGLKWLKQVFKQVDKKIKFQTYVNDGDYVNKNKIIIDIYGTNHSILKGERVALNYLQAMSGTYDLCKKFQKKVKDKNIKLLHTRKTLPLFRAPLIESCKAAGCNAHRENLSSAVLIKENHLKFMENPSDIINQAIKNNKIVVVEAKTIKFAKTLDQLKINRILLDNFTPAMLKKIVKYKLKSKLEVSGSVNLQNINNFAVKGVDYISIGALTKNIESRDFSLLIV
;
A
#
# COMPACT_ATOMS: atom_id res chain seq x y z
N MET A 1 13.30 4.61 -4.73
CA MET A 1 13.09 5.85 -5.52
C MET A 1 12.57 6.92 -4.58
N LYS A 2 13.16 8.10 -4.59
CA LYS A 2 12.73 9.25 -3.77
C LYS A 2 11.45 9.87 -4.34
N ILE A 3 10.64 10.49 -3.50
CA ILE A 3 9.35 11.10 -3.90
C ILE A 3 9.51 12.06 -5.11
N ASN A 4 10.57 12.87 -5.13
CA ASN A 4 10.81 13.83 -6.20
C ASN A 4 11.09 13.16 -7.54
N GLU A 5 11.84 12.07 -7.55
CA GLU A 5 12.13 11.29 -8.76
C GLU A 5 10.86 10.65 -9.32
N HIS A 6 10.06 10.08 -8.41
CA HIS A 6 8.79 9.45 -8.76
C HIS A 6 7.83 10.45 -9.41
N ILE A 7 7.65 11.61 -8.80
CA ILE A 7 6.77 12.66 -9.30
C ILE A 7 7.29 13.23 -10.63
N ASN A 8 8.61 13.41 -10.76
CA ASN A 8 9.19 13.89 -12.01
C ASN A 8 8.92 12.92 -13.18
N MET A 9 8.97 11.62 -12.93
CA MET A 9 8.60 10.62 -13.94
C MET A 9 7.12 10.71 -14.33
N ALA A 10 6.22 10.82 -13.36
CA ALA A 10 4.78 10.94 -13.61
C ALA A 10 4.43 12.25 -14.37
N LEU A 11 5.04 13.36 -14.03
CA LEU A 11 4.86 14.63 -14.76
C LEU A 11 5.41 14.56 -16.18
N LYS A 12 6.52 13.84 -16.41
CA LYS A 12 7.05 13.61 -17.76
C LYS A 12 6.14 12.72 -18.59
N GLU A 13 5.60 11.65 -18.00
CA GLU A 13 4.62 10.74 -18.62
C GLU A 13 3.38 11.52 -19.07
N ASP A 14 2.86 12.44 -18.25
CA ASP A 14 1.70 13.28 -18.55
C ASP A 14 2.01 14.40 -19.56
N GLY A 15 3.28 14.62 -19.92
CA GLY A 15 3.70 15.63 -20.89
C GLY A 15 3.49 17.08 -20.46
N TYR A 16 3.44 17.37 -19.13
CA TYR A 16 3.04 18.65 -18.55
C TYR A 16 3.71 19.90 -19.14
N LYS A 17 4.96 19.78 -19.66
CA LYS A 17 5.69 20.90 -20.30
C LYS A 17 5.13 21.27 -21.67
N LYS A 18 4.50 20.30 -22.35
CA LYS A 18 3.97 20.43 -23.71
C LYS A 18 2.44 20.42 -23.74
N ASP A 19 1.77 20.81 -22.64
CA ASP A 19 0.32 20.87 -22.54
C ASP A 19 -0.24 21.88 -23.55
N ILE A 20 -0.75 21.34 -24.67
CA ILE A 20 -1.24 22.11 -25.80
C ILE A 20 -2.46 22.95 -25.43
N THR A 21 -3.35 22.42 -24.55
CA THR A 21 -4.57 23.11 -24.13
C THR A 21 -4.26 24.31 -23.25
N THR A 22 -3.45 24.12 -22.22
CA THR A 22 -3.03 25.23 -21.33
C THR A 22 -2.24 26.31 -22.11
N ASN A 23 -1.49 25.90 -23.12
CA ASN A 23 -0.72 26.84 -23.96
C ASN A 23 -1.61 27.72 -24.87
N LEU A 24 -2.88 27.34 -25.08
CA LEU A 24 -3.87 28.20 -25.79
C LEU A 24 -4.34 29.38 -24.92
N ILE A 25 -4.14 29.31 -23.61
CA ILE A 25 -4.51 30.41 -22.69
C ILE A 25 -3.43 31.48 -22.73
N PRO A 26 -3.70 32.70 -23.24
CA PRO A 26 -2.64 33.65 -23.57
C PRO A 26 -2.01 34.30 -22.34
N LEU A 27 -2.74 34.39 -21.23
CA LEU A 27 -2.30 35.10 -20.03
C LEU A 27 -2.10 34.18 -18.83
N LYS A 28 -0.95 34.34 -18.13
CA LYS A 28 -0.64 33.68 -16.85
C LYS A 28 -1.24 34.47 -15.68
N ASN A 29 -2.52 34.33 -15.46
CA ASN A 29 -3.19 35.00 -14.36
C ASN A 29 -3.00 34.26 -13.03
N LYS A 30 -2.86 35.03 -11.93
CA LYS A 30 -2.96 34.47 -10.59
C LYS A 30 -4.39 34.04 -10.33
N CYS A 31 -4.59 32.86 -9.83
CA CYS A 31 -5.88 32.34 -9.47
C CYS A 31 -5.80 31.47 -8.20
N LYS A 32 -6.97 31.18 -7.68
CA LYS A 32 -7.21 30.21 -6.63
C LYS A 32 -7.90 28.99 -7.22
N ALA A 33 -7.45 27.80 -6.83
CA ALA A 33 -8.19 26.57 -7.07
C ALA A 33 -8.50 25.89 -5.74
N ILE A 34 -9.56 25.12 -5.71
CA ILE A 34 -9.96 24.30 -4.56
C ILE A 34 -9.99 22.84 -4.97
N ILE A 35 -9.59 21.94 -4.06
CA ILE A 35 -9.85 20.52 -4.22
C ILE A 35 -10.88 20.09 -3.19
N LYS A 36 -11.92 19.38 -3.67
CA LYS A 36 -12.96 18.79 -2.82
C LYS A 36 -13.10 17.28 -3.09
N ILE A 37 -13.45 16.55 -2.05
CA ILE A 37 -13.79 15.13 -2.15
C ILE A 37 -15.25 14.97 -2.58
N LYS A 38 -15.53 13.96 -3.42
CA LYS A 38 -16.87 13.70 -3.96
C LYS A 38 -17.62 12.57 -3.24
N GLU A 39 -16.99 11.92 -2.28
CA GLU A 39 -17.54 10.82 -1.50
C GLU A 39 -17.05 10.88 -0.04
N ASN A 40 -17.65 10.11 0.85
CA ASN A 40 -17.17 9.97 2.24
C ASN A 40 -15.96 9.04 2.26
N SER A 41 -14.79 9.52 2.72
CA SER A 41 -13.58 8.71 2.78
C SER A 41 -12.50 9.32 3.66
N HIS A 42 -11.45 8.56 3.94
CA HIS A 42 -10.21 9.12 4.44
C HIS A 42 -9.46 9.87 3.32
N VAL A 43 -8.79 10.95 3.69
CA VAL A 43 -7.85 11.69 2.81
C VAL A 43 -6.43 11.26 3.16
N TYR A 44 -5.65 10.87 2.15
CA TYR A 44 -4.23 10.57 2.32
C TYR A 44 -3.44 10.86 1.04
N GLY A 45 -2.26 11.50 1.17
CA GLY A 45 -1.41 11.84 0.04
C GLY A 45 -1.26 13.35 -0.21
N LEU A 46 -1.67 14.20 0.74
CA LEU A 46 -1.52 15.67 0.63
C LEU A 46 -0.07 16.09 0.41
N LYS A 47 0.89 15.39 1.01
CA LYS A 47 2.32 15.62 0.79
C LYS A 47 2.70 15.40 -0.67
N TRP A 48 2.23 14.32 -1.30
CA TRP A 48 2.50 13.99 -2.70
C TRP A 48 1.84 15.01 -3.63
N LEU A 49 0.57 15.33 -3.39
CA LEU A 49 -0.18 16.34 -4.12
C LEU A 49 0.56 17.70 -4.12
N LYS A 50 0.94 18.19 -2.94
CA LYS A 50 1.69 19.46 -2.81
C LYS A 50 3.01 19.40 -3.55
N GLN A 51 3.71 18.26 -3.49
CA GLN A 51 5.00 18.09 -4.14
C GLN A 51 4.89 18.07 -5.68
N VAL A 52 3.79 17.52 -6.24
CA VAL A 52 3.52 17.61 -7.69
C VAL A 52 3.45 19.09 -8.11
N PHE A 53 2.61 19.88 -7.46
CA PHE A 53 2.48 21.29 -7.78
C PHE A 53 3.78 22.07 -7.57
N LYS A 54 4.56 21.77 -6.52
CA LYS A 54 5.87 22.39 -6.27
C LYS A 54 6.92 22.06 -7.33
N GLN A 55 6.83 20.90 -7.98
CA GLN A 55 7.71 20.57 -9.12
C GLN A 55 7.30 21.28 -10.41
N VAL A 56 6.01 21.57 -10.59
CA VAL A 56 5.53 22.39 -11.71
C VAL A 56 5.93 23.86 -11.51
N ASP A 57 5.68 24.41 -10.31
CA ASP A 57 5.99 25.79 -9.96
C ASP A 57 6.24 25.94 -8.44
N LYS A 58 7.47 26.28 -8.07
CA LYS A 58 7.88 26.48 -6.67
C LYS A 58 7.11 27.61 -5.95
N LYS A 59 6.52 28.56 -6.70
CA LYS A 59 5.79 29.70 -6.16
C LYS A 59 4.37 29.37 -5.68
N ILE A 60 3.82 28.19 -6.05
CA ILE A 60 2.47 27.75 -5.63
C ILE A 60 2.41 27.70 -4.10
N LYS A 61 1.34 28.27 -3.54
CA LYS A 61 1.03 28.26 -2.10
C LYS A 61 -0.22 27.40 -1.82
N PHE A 62 -0.31 26.91 -0.60
CA PHE A 62 -1.40 26.03 -0.17
C PHE A 62 -1.98 26.46 1.16
N GLN A 63 -3.30 26.32 1.32
CA GLN A 63 -4.00 26.35 2.59
C GLN A 63 -4.76 25.02 2.75
N THR A 64 -4.38 24.20 3.74
CA THR A 64 -4.97 22.87 3.97
C THR A 64 -6.00 22.95 5.08
N TYR A 65 -7.12 22.26 4.91
CA TYR A 65 -8.23 22.21 5.86
C TYR A 65 -8.39 20.85 6.53
N VAL A 66 -7.59 19.87 6.11
CA VAL A 66 -7.56 18.52 6.66
C VAL A 66 -6.11 18.00 6.71
N ASN A 67 -5.88 16.97 7.50
CA ASN A 67 -4.60 16.27 7.59
C ASN A 67 -4.67 14.92 6.89
N ASP A 68 -3.50 14.37 6.51
CA ASP A 68 -3.39 12.99 6.04
C ASP A 68 -3.89 12.03 7.13
N GLY A 69 -4.87 11.21 6.78
CA GLY A 69 -5.53 10.26 7.67
C GLY A 69 -6.90 10.69 8.19
N ASP A 70 -7.30 11.94 8.01
CA ASP A 70 -8.63 12.41 8.42
C ASP A 70 -9.73 11.74 7.59
N TYR A 71 -10.81 11.34 8.25
CA TYR A 71 -12.05 10.92 7.57
C TYR A 71 -12.94 12.13 7.34
N VAL A 72 -13.36 12.35 6.10
CA VAL A 72 -14.12 13.52 5.70
C VAL A 72 -15.39 13.15 4.95
N ASN A 73 -16.39 14.02 5.05
CA ASN A 73 -17.65 13.85 4.36
C ASN A 73 -17.58 14.39 2.91
N LYS A 74 -18.42 13.83 2.05
CA LYS A 74 -18.65 14.29 0.68
C LYS A 74 -18.76 15.82 0.59
N ASN A 75 -18.20 16.39 -0.47
CA ASN A 75 -18.16 17.81 -0.79
C ASN A 75 -17.30 18.69 0.13
N LYS A 76 -16.55 18.11 1.10
CA LYS A 76 -15.59 18.86 1.90
C LYS A 76 -14.47 19.39 1.02
N ILE A 77 -14.18 20.69 1.11
CA ILE A 77 -12.96 21.28 0.58
C ILE A 77 -11.81 20.85 1.47
N ILE A 78 -10.77 20.28 0.87
CA ILE A 78 -9.63 19.74 1.61
C ILE A 78 -8.39 20.65 1.54
N ILE A 79 -8.26 21.42 0.45
CA ILE A 79 -7.12 22.29 0.21
C ILE A 79 -7.46 23.40 -0.78
N ASP A 80 -6.94 24.58 -0.52
CA ASP A 80 -6.84 25.69 -1.47
C ASP A 80 -5.43 25.73 -2.06
N ILE A 81 -5.36 26.06 -3.34
CA ILE A 81 -4.13 26.16 -4.12
C ILE A 81 -4.08 27.55 -4.76
N TYR A 82 -3.02 28.29 -4.50
CA TYR A 82 -2.80 29.64 -5.04
C TYR A 82 -1.58 29.61 -5.96
N GLY A 83 -1.78 29.96 -7.23
CA GLY A 83 -0.72 29.94 -8.24
C GLY A 83 -1.15 30.66 -9.51
N THR A 84 -0.43 30.41 -10.62
CA THR A 84 -0.93 30.81 -11.93
C THR A 84 -1.86 29.72 -12.48
N ASN A 85 -2.85 30.12 -13.29
CA ASN A 85 -3.74 29.19 -13.99
C ASN A 85 -2.92 28.10 -14.74
N HIS A 86 -1.86 28.48 -15.46
CA HIS A 86 -0.98 27.54 -16.15
C HIS A 86 -0.33 26.51 -15.23
N SER A 87 0.20 26.98 -14.09
CA SER A 87 0.88 26.08 -13.13
C SER A 87 -0.10 25.11 -12.47
N ILE A 88 -1.32 25.56 -12.17
CA ILE A 88 -2.35 24.74 -11.55
C ILE A 88 -2.86 23.69 -12.56
N LEU A 89 -3.26 24.10 -13.77
CA LEU A 89 -3.76 23.19 -14.80
C LEU A 89 -2.76 22.10 -15.16
N LYS A 90 -1.47 22.46 -15.34
CA LYS A 90 -0.39 21.50 -15.66
C LYS A 90 -0.09 20.48 -14.55
N GLY A 91 -0.41 20.78 -13.30
CA GLY A 91 -0.18 19.86 -12.17
C GLY A 91 -1.41 19.06 -11.78
N GLU A 92 -2.59 19.47 -12.19
CA GLU A 92 -3.89 18.96 -11.73
C GLU A 92 -3.98 17.43 -11.80
N ARG A 93 -3.85 16.86 -13.00
CA ARG A 93 -4.13 15.44 -13.21
C ARG A 93 -3.19 14.55 -12.42
N VAL A 94 -1.89 14.81 -12.46
CA VAL A 94 -0.89 14.03 -11.73
C VAL A 94 -1.10 14.15 -10.21
N ALA A 95 -1.40 15.37 -9.73
CA ALA A 95 -1.67 15.60 -8.30
C ALA A 95 -2.91 14.84 -7.81
N LEU A 96 -4.00 14.88 -8.59
CA LEU A 96 -5.23 14.15 -8.27
C LEU A 96 -5.01 12.63 -8.34
N ASN A 97 -4.26 12.12 -9.31
CA ASN A 97 -4.00 10.67 -9.42
C ASN A 97 -3.31 10.13 -8.16
N TYR A 98 -2.31 10.83 -7.61
CA TYR A 98 -1.71 10.43 -6.33
C TYR A 98 -2.69 10.50 -5.19
N LEU A 99 -3.40 11.61 -5.03
CA LEU A 99 -4.35 11.80 -3.92
C LEU A 99 -5.45 10.73 -3.94
N GLN A 100 -6.02 10.46 -5.12
CA GLN A 100 -7.10 9.50 -5.34
C GLN A 100 -6.67 8.07 -4.98
N ALA A 101 -5.55 7.60 -5.54
CA ALA A 101 -5.06 6.25 -5.32
C ALA A 101 -4.57 6.05 -3.87
N MET A 102 -3.86 7.03 -3.31
CA MET A 102 -3.34 6.95 -1.95
C MET A 102 -4.46 6.99 -0.91
N SER A 103 -5.47 7.84 -1.09
CA SER A 103 -6.66 7.90 -0.22
C SER A 103 -7.45 6.59 -0.27
N GLY A 104 -7.66 6.03 -1.47
CA GLY A 104 -8.35 4.76 -1.63
C GLY A 104 -7.62 3.60 -0.97
N THR A 105 -6.29 3.53 -1.12
CA THR A 105 -5.45 2.52 -0.45
C THR A 105 -5.48 2.67 1.07
N TYR A 106 -5.37 3.90 1.58
CA TYR A 106 -5.43 4.18 3.02
C TYR A 106 -6.79 3.77 3.60
N ASP A 107 -7.89 4.19 2.97
CA ASP A 107 -9.24 3.86 3.39
C ASP A 107 -9.51 2.35 3.39
N LEU A 108 -9.05 1.63 2.37
CA LEU A 108 -9.14 0.17 2.31
C LEU A 108 -8.38 -0.48 3.47
N CYS A 109 -7.16 -0.02 3.76
CA CYS A 109 -6.38 -0.50 4.90
C CYS A 109 -7.12 -0.28 6.23
N LYS A 110 -7.71 0.91 6.44
CA LYS A 110 -8.50 1.22 7.65
C LYS A 110 -9.72 0.30 7.78
N LYS A 111 -10.41 -0.01 6.67
CA LYS A 111 -11.52 -0.97 6.67
C LYS A 111 -11.07 -2.37 7.10
N PHE A 112 -9.94 -2.85 6.60
CA PHE A 112 -9.36 -4.14 7.02
C PHE A 112 -8.93 -4.11 8.49
N GLN A 113 -8.25 -3.05 8.95
CA GLN A 113 -7.83 -2.89 10.35
C GLN A 113 -9.03 -2.95 11.31
N LYS A 114 -10.14 -2.29 10.96
CA LYS A 114 -11.36 -2.31 11.76
C LYS A 114 -11.91 -3.74 11.95
N LYS A 115 -11.78 -4.61 10.93
CA LYS A 115 -12.25 -6.01 10.98
C LYS A 115 -11.46 -6.90 11.94
N VAL A 116 -10.19 -6.58 12.23
CA VAL A 116 -9.29 -7.39 13.07
C VAL A 116 -8.84 -6.68 14.35
N LYS A 117 -9.43 -5.52 14.68
CA LYS A 117 -9.01 -4.64 15.77
C LYS A 117 -8.78 -5.40 17.09
N ASP A 118 -9.66 -6.33 17.43
CA ASP A 118 -9.66 -7.03 18.72
C ASP A 118 -8.90 -8.38 18.68
N LYS A 119 -8.17 -8.70 17.61
CA LYS A 119 -7.61 -10.03 17.37
C LYS A 119 -6.10 -10.12 17.52
N ASN A 120 -5.41 -9.03 17.88
CA ASN A 120 -3.94 -8.94 17.99
C ASN A 120 -3.19 -9.51 16.76
N ILE A 121 -3.76 -9.32 15.56
CA ILE A 121 -3.20 -9.77 14.28
C ILE A 121 -2.68 -8.56 13.51
N LYS A 122 -1.46 -8.67 12.97
CA LYS A 122 -0.88 -7.63 12.13
C LYS A 122 -1.20 -7.87 10.66
N LEU A 123 -1.77 -6.87 10.00
CA LEU A 123 -2.02 -6.92 8.57
C LEU A 123 -0.75 -6.55 7.80
N LEU A 124 -0.47 -7.31 6.74
CA LEU A 124 0.71 -7.11 5.91
C LEU A 124 0.29 -6.78 4.48
N HIS A 125 0.86 -5.69 3.94
CA HIS A 125 0.80 -5.42 2.51
C HIS A 125 1.83 -6.26 1.76
N THR A 126 1.61 -6.48 0.48
CA THR A 126 2.45 -7.32 -0.37
C THR A 126 3.15 -6.53 -1.46
N ARG A 127 4.02 -7.21 -2.22
CA ARG A 127 4.67 -6.66 -3.42
C ARG A 127 3.79 -6.75 -4.69
N LYS A 128 2.54 -7.18 -4.59
CA LYS A 128 1.57 -7.18 -5.69
C LYS A 128 1.06 -5.75 -5.88
N THR A 129 1.74 -4.97 -6.71
CA THR A 129 1.48 -3.56 -6.98
C THR A 129 1.55 -3.30 -8.48
N LEU A 130 1.00 -2.20 -8.94
CA LEU A 130 1.34 -1.67 -10.26
C LEU A 130 2.85 -1.38 -10.32
N PRO A 131 3.51 -1.67 -11.44
CA PRO A 131 4.91 -1.30 -11.63
C PRO A 131 5.11 0.20 -11.38
N LEU A 132 6.25 0.56 -10.81
CA LEU A 132 6.66 1.93 -10.48
C LEU A 132 5.76 2.67 -9.48
N PHE A 133 4.51 2.25 -9.24
CA PHE A 133 3.58 2.91 -8.31
C PHE A 133 3.60 2.34 -6.88
N ARG A 134 4.59 1.50 -6.54
CA ARG A 134 4.67 0.84 -5.22
C ARG A 134 4.90 1.80 -4.06
N ALA A 135 5.74 2.83 -4.23
CA ALA A 135 6.13 3.71 -3.15
C ALA A 135 4.94 4.44 -2.49
N PRO A 136 4.04 5.15 -3.25
CA PRO A 136 2.88 5.81 -2.67
C PRO A 136 1.91 4.82 -2.02
N LEU A 137 1.71 3.61 -2.60
CA LEU A 137 0.81 2.59 -2.03
C LEU A 137 1.33 2.06 -0.70
N ILE A 138 2.64 1.75 -0.60
CA ILE A 138 3.26 1.28 0.64
C ILE A 138 3.20 2.36 1.72
N GLU A 139 3.43 3.63 1.37
CA GLU A 139 3.33 4.76 2.30
C GLU A 139 1.91 4.83 2.89
N SER A 140 0.88 4.73 2.05
CA SER A 140 -0.52 4.70 2.49
C SER A 140 -0.83 3.51 3.40
N CYS A 141 -0.36 2.30 3.03
CA CYS A 141 -0.54 1.11 3.86
C CYS A 141 0.11 1.25 5.24
N LYS A 142 1.36 1.73 5.29
CA LYS A 142 2.10 1.92 6.55
C LYS A 142 1.42 2.96 7.44
N ALA A 143 1.02 4.09 6.87
CA ALA A 143 0.32 5.14 7.60
C ALA A 143 -1.04 4.67 8.16
N ALA A 144 -1.72 3.77 7.46
CA ALA A 144 -2.95 3.15 7.93
C ALA A 144 -2.73 2.03 8.98
N GLY A 145 -1.47 1.73 9.37
CA GLY A 145 -1.13 0.72 10.36
C GLY A 145 -0.86 -0.69 9.82
N CYS A 146 -0.72 -0.87 8.49
CA CYS A 146 -0.30 -2.14 7.91
C CYS A 146 1.23 -2.24 7.82
N ASN A 147 1.77 -3.42 8.09
CA ASN A 147 3.20 -3.69 7.99
C ASN A 147 3.55 -4.29 6.62
N ALA A 148 4.85 -4.41 6.31
CA ALA A 148 5.29 -5.10 5.11
C ALA A 148 5.37 -6.62 5.35
N HIS A 149 4.89 -7.43 4.39
CA HIS A 149 5.30 -8.83 4.31
C HIS A 149 6.82 -8.89 4.08
N ARG A 150 7.30 -8.24 3.01
CA ARG A 150 8.68 -7.83 2.74
C ARG A 150 8.66 -6.63 1.81
N GLU A 151 9.63 -5.74 1.95
CA GLU A 151 9.63 -4.50 1.14
C GLU A 151 10.09 -4.76 -0.31
N ASN A 152 11.14 -5.58 -0.46
CA ASN A 152 11.74 -5.94 -1.74
C ASN A 152 12.35 -7.35 -1.67
N LEU A 153 13.09 -7.78 -2.70
CA LEU A 153 13.71 -9.10 -2.75
C LEU A 153 14.89 -9.25 -1.79
N SER A 154 15.51 -8.15 -1.36
CA SER A 154 16.69 -8.17 -0.48
C SER A 154 16.34 -8.02 1.00
N SER A 155 15.12 -7.67 1.37
CA SER A 155 14.73 -7.36 2.76
C SER A 155 14.39 -8.59 3.60
N ALA A 156 14.04 -9.71 2.98
CA ALA A 156 13.78 -10.99 3.65
C ALA A 156 13.87 -12.15 2.65
N VAL A 157 14.28 -13.30 3.14
CA VAL A 157 14.21 -14.56 2.39
C VAL A 157 12.77 -15.03 2.38
N LEU A 158 12.21 -15.30 1.20
CA LEU A 158 10.92 -15.94 1.02
C LEU A 158 11.07 -17.13 0.10
N ILE A 159 11.03 -18.32 0.70
CA ILE A 159 11.11 -19.58 -0.03
C ILE A 159 9.68 -20.02 -0.37
N LYS A 160 9.44 -20.25 -1.64
CA LYS A 160 8.17 -20.69 -2.21
C LYS A 160 8.33 -22.06 -2.88
N GLU A 161 7.19 -22.68 -3.21
CA GLU A 161 7.18 -23.96 -3.94
C GLU A 161 8.14 -24.00 -5.13
N ASN A 162 8.14 -22.95 -5.96
CA ASN A 162 9.01 -22.91 -7.13
C ASN A 162 10.50 -22.84 -6.77
N HIS A 163 10.86 -22.28 -5.62
CA HIS A 163 12.25 -22.34 -5.15
C HIS A 163 12.60 -23.76 -4.67
N LEU A 164 11.68 -24.39 -3.92
CA LEU A 164 11.89 -25.75 -3.39
C LEU A 164 12.13 -26.80 -4.48
N LYS A 165 11.55 -26.61 -5.68
CA LYS A 165 11.76 -27.51 -6.85
C LYS A 165 13.20 -27.57 -7.32
N PHE A 166 13.99 -26.53 -7.07
CA PHE A 166 15.39 -26.41 -7.49
C PHE A 166 16.37 -26.58 -6.32
N MET A 167 15.89 -27.00 -5.15
CA MET A 167 16.72 -27.21 -3.97
C MET A 167 16.86 -28.71 -3.72
N GLU A 168 18.09 -29.25 -3.83
CA GLU A 168 18.36 -30.65 -3.51
C GLU A 168 18.12 -30.93 -2.03
N ASN A 169 18.64 -30.04 -1.14
CA ASN A 169 18.49 -30.12 0.31
C ASN A 169 17.86 -28.83 0.88
N PRO A 170 16.51 -28.69 0.85
CA PRO A 170 15.84 -27.48 1.32
C PRO A 170 16.17 -27.09 2.77
N SER A 171 16.35 -28.09 3.65
CA SER A 171 16.67 -27.85 5.06
C SER A 171 18.03 -27.17 5.25
N ASP A 172 19.05 -27.56 4.48
CA ASP A 172 20.40 -26.99 4.58
C ASP A 172 20.41 -25.53 4.10
N ILE A 173 19.70 -25.26 3.00
CA ILE A 173 19.56 -23.89 2.46
C ILE A 173 18.80 -22.99 3.43
N ILE A 174 17.73 -23.50 4.05
CA ILE A 174 16.98 -22.77 5.07
C ILE A 174 17.88 -22.49 6.29
N ASN A 175 18.63 -23.47 6.77
CA ASN A 175 19.57 -23.31 7.88
C ASN A 175 20.67 -22.30 7.56
N GLN A 176 21.21 -22.30 6.34
CA GLN A 176 22.17 -21.30 5.88
C GLN A 176 21.55 -19.90 5.86
N ALA A 177 20.30 -19.75 5.39
CA ALA A 177 19.60 -18.49 5.42
C ALA A 177 19.41 -17.96 6.85
N ILE A 178 19.08 -18.83 7.80
CA ILE A 178 18.92 -18.48 9.24
C ILE A 178 20.27 -18.02 9.81
N LYS A 179 21.37 -18.74 9.54
CA LYS A 179 22.73 -18.40 10.01
C LYS A 179 23.17 -17.00 9.53
N ASN A 180 22.72 -16.57 8.37
CA ASN A 180 23.02 -15.25 7.81
C ASN A 180 22.20 -14.11 8.42
N ASN A 181 21.52 -14.31 9.53
CA ASN A 181 20.67 -13.32 10.25
C ASN A 181 19.57 -12.66 9.39
N LYS A 182 19.11 -13.33 8.33
CA LYS A 182 18.02 -12.85 7.49
C LYS A 182 16.69 -13.35 8.04
N ILE A 183 15.66 -12.52 7.91
CA ILE A 183 14.29 -12.97 8.15
C ILE A 183 13.96 -14.04 7.12
N VAL A 184 13.69 -15.25 7.58
CA VAL A 184 13.36 -16.40 6.75
C VAL A 184 11.88 -16.70 6.86
N VAL A 185 11.19 -16.66 5.72
CA VAL A 185 9.78 -17.01 5.56
C VAL A 185 9.70 -18.16 4.56
N VAL A 186 8.97 -19.22 4.89
CA VAL A 186 8.77 -20.35 3.97
C VAL A 186 7.28 -20.60 3.80
N GLU A 187 6.86 -20.79 2.55
CA GLU A 187 5.50 -21.07 2.16
C GLU A 187 5.15 -22.53 2.39
N ALA A 188 4.09 -22.80 3.15
CA ALA A 188 3.57 -24.12 3.42
C ALA A 188 2.13 -24.26 2.89
N LYS A 189 1.86 -25.33 2.14
CA LYS A 189 0.52 -25.67 1.64
C LYS A 189 -0.18 -26.75 2.48
N THR A 190 0.53 -27.41 3.38
CA THR A 190 0.01 -28.48 4.23
C THR A 190 0.43 -28.30 5.69
N ILE A 191 -0.43 -28.79 6.59
CA ILE A 191 -0.14 -28.80 8.03
C ILE A 191 1.13 -29.63 8.34
N LYS A 192 1.31 -30.77 7.64
CA LYS A 192 2.51 -31.61 7.81
C LYS A 192 3.77 -30.84 7.53
N PHE A 193 3.84 -30.17 6.38
CA PHE A 193 5.03 -29.39 6.00
C PHE A 193 5.25 -28.19 6.92
N ALA A 194 4.19 -27.49 7.34
CA ALA A 194 4.31 -26.39 8.31
C ALA A 194 4.93 -26.86 9.64
N LYS A 195 4.60 -28.06 10.13
CA LYS A 195 5.23 -28.65 11.33
C LYS A 195 6.70 -28.98 11.10
N THR A 196 7.08 -29.49 9.95
CA THR A 196 8.48 -29.71 9.60
C THR A 196 9.28 -28.40 9.58
N LEU A 197 8.71 -27.33 9.01
CA LEU A 197 9.34 -26.00 8.99
C LEU A 197 9.55 -25.42 10.39
N ASP A 198 8.62 -25.66 11.31
CA ASP A 198 8.75 -25.19 12.70
C ASP A 198 9.94 -25.82 13.43
N GLN A 199 10.27 -27.07 13.11
CA GLN A 199 11.45 -27.75 13.67
C GLN A 199 12.76 -27.07 13.25
N LEU A 200 12.79 -26.39 12.10
CA LEU A 200 13.94 -25.61 11.61
C LEU A 200 14.03 -24.23 12.28
N LYS A 201 13.07 -23.85 13.15
CA LYS A 201 13.05 -22.58 13.89
C LYS A 201 13.11 -21.34 12.97
N ILE A 202 12.43 -21.38 11.83
CA ILE A 202 12.33 -20.24 10.93
C ILE A 202 11.53 -19.09 11.57
N ASN A 203 11.75 -17.87 11.10
CA ASN A 203 11.05 -16.70 11.66
C ASN A 203 9.54 -16.76 11.46
N ARG A 204 9.10 -17.25 10.26
CA ARG A 204 7.68 -17.20 9.90
C ARG A 204 7.33 -18.30 8.90
N ILE A 205 6.21 -18.98 9.15
CA ILE A 205 5.60 -19.92 8.22
C ILE A 205 4.45 -19.21 7.52
N LEU A 206 4.51 -19.11 6.20
CA LEU A 206 3.43 -18.55 5.39
C LEU A 206 2.48 -19.68 4.99
N LEU A 207 1.29 -19.67 5.57
CA LEU A 207 0.23 -20.66 5.33
C LEU A 207 -0.53 -20.25 4.06
N ASP A 208 -0.12 -20.82 2.92
CA ASP A 208 -0.65 -20.43 1.61
C ASP A 208 -1.96 -21.16 1.31
N ASN A 209 -3.02 -20.40 1.10
CA ASN A 209 -4.38 -20.89 0.81
C ASN A 209 -4.92 -21.90 1.85
N PHE A 210 -4.55 -21.79 3.12
CA PHE A 210 -5.15 -22.60 4.18
C PHE A 210 -6.61 -22.23 4.35
N THR A 211 -7.47 -23.26 4.44
CA THR A 211 -8.87 -23.06 4.80
C THR A 211 -9.02 -22.68 6.28
N PRO A 212 -10.14 -22.07 6.69
CA PRO A 212 -10.41 -21.78 8.10
C PRO A 212 -10.34 -23.03 9.00
N ALA A 213 -10.73 -24.19 8.49
CA ALA A 213 -10.62 -25.46 9.21
C ALA A 213 -9.15 -25.89 9.43
N MET A 214 -8.30 -25.73 8.42
CA MET A 214 -6.85 -25.98 8.52
C MET A 214 -6.20 -25.02 9.51
N LEU A 215 -6.60 -23.74 9.53
CA LEU A 215 -6.09 -22.75 10.48
C LEU A 215 -6.45 -23.11 11.92
N LYS A 216 -7.72 -23.44 12.19
CA LYS A 216 -8.16 -23.92 13.51
C LYS A 216 -7.42 -25.18 13.97
N LYS A 217 -6.96 -26.03 13.03
CA LYS A 217 -6.20 -27.24 13.34
C LYS A 217 -4.74 -26.92 13.63
N ILE A 218 -4.07 -26.08 12.80
CA ILE A 218 -2.64 -25.81 12.94
C ILE A 218 -2.31 -25.02 14.21
N VAL A 219 -3.14 -24.07 14.61
CA VAL A 219 -2.89 -23.26 15.81
C VAL A 219 -2.91 -24.08 17.11
N LYS A 220 -3.57 -25.26 17.11
CA LYS A 220 -3.58 -26.18 18.26
C LYS A 220 -2.19 -26.80 18.54
N TYR A 221 -1.31 -26.84 17.55
CA TYR A 221 0.06 -27.37 17.70
C TYR A 221 1.01 -26.41 18.42
N LYS A 222 0.60 -25.14 18.66
CA LYS A 222 1.40 -24.13 19.37
C LYS A 222 2.82 -24.03 18.82
N LEU A 223 2.94 -23.88 17.48
CA LEU A 223 4.22 -23.76 16.80
C LEU A 223 5.01 -22.56 17.35
N LYS A 224 6.36 -22.66 17.32
CA LYS A 224 7.28 -21.61 17.77
C LYS A 224 7.45 -20.52 16.72
N SER A 225 7.44 -20.90 15.44
CA SER A 225 7.47 -19.95 14.31
C SER A 225 6.21 -19.14 14.24
N LYS A 226 6.33 -17.89 13.86
CA LYS A 226 5.16 -17.02 13.63
C LYS A 226 4.33 -17.50 12.46
N LEU A 227 3.00 -17.45 12.58
CA LEU A 227 2.09 -17.89 11.53
C LEU A 227 1.57 -16.70 10.73
N GLU A 228 1.80 -16.75 9.43
CA GLU A 228 1.27 -15.79 8.47
C GLU A 228 0.28 -16.46 7.53
N VAL A 229 -0.94 -15.95 7.45
CA VAL A 229 -1.96 -16.43 6.51
C VAL A 229 -1.86 -15.65 5.21
N SER A 230 -1.92 -16.35 4.08
CA SER A 230 -1.96 -15.78 2.73
C SER A 230 -2.95 -16.55 1.85
N GLY A 231 -3.49 -15.87 0.85
CA GLY A 231 -4.37 -16.45 -0.17
C GLY A 231 -5.80 -15.92 -0.07
N SER A 232 -6.25 -15.26 -1.15
CA SER A 232 -7.64 -14.84 -1.41
C SER A 232 -8.38 -14.11 -0.26
N VAL A 233 -7.64 -13.43 0.62
CA VAL A 233 -8.22 -12.65 1.73
C VAL A 233 -8.83 -11.35 1.21
N ASN A 234 -10.08 -11.09 1.59
CA ASN A 234 -10.85 -9.88 1.27
C ASN A 234 -11.65 -9.39 2.48
N LEU A 235 -12.37 -8.26 2.36
CA LEU A 235 -13.14 -7.67 3.45
C LEU A 235 -14.29 -8.54 3.95
N GLN A 236 -14.86 -9.39 3.09
CA GLN A 236 -15.98 -10.27 3.42
C GLN A 236 -15.50 -11.48 4.24
N ASN A 237 -14.33 -12.01 3.92
CA ASN A 237 -13.84 -13.27 4.49
C ASN A 237 -12.72 -13.16 5.53
N ILE A 238 -12.12 -11.99 5.76
CA ILE A 238 -10.97 -11.83 6.67
C ILE A 238 -11.24 -12.37 8.08
N ASN A 239 -12.46 -12.25 8.58
CA ASN A 239 -12.82 -12.77 9.91
C ASN A 239 -12.65 -14.29 10.03
N ASN A 240 -12.81 -15.03 8.92
CA ASN A 240 -12.63 -16.48 8.88
C ASN A 240 -11.15 -16.88 8.98
N PHE A 241 -10.23 -15.98 8.57
CA PHE A 241 -8.78 -16.16 8.63
C PHE A 241 -8.16 -15.59 9.91
N ALA A 242 -8.86 -14.67 10.57
CA ALA A 242 -8.39 -14.03 11.80
C ALA A 242 -8.65 -14.94 13.03
N VAL A 243 -7.98 -16.10 13.05
CA VAL A 243 -8.07 -17.12 14.10
C VAL A 243 -7.05 -16.81 15.19
N LYS A 244 -7.45 -16.98 16.49
CA LYS A 244 -6.52 -16.82 17.63
C LYS A 244 -5.33 -17.78 17.46
N GLY A 245 -4.10 -17.26 17.52
CA GLY A 245 -2.86 -18.00 17.26
C GLY A 245 -2.25 -17.75 15.89
N VAL A 246 -2.94 -17.02 15.01
CA VAL A 246 -2.36 -16.42 13.79
C VAL A 246 -1.75 -15.08 14.15
N ASP A 247 -0.52 -14.81 13.71
CA ASP A 247 0.20 -13.55 14.00
C ASP A 247 0.01 -12.50 12.90
N TYR A 248 -0.05 -12.96 11.63
CA TYR A 248 -0.06 -12.08 10.47
C TYR A 248 -1.07 -12.53 9.41
N ILE A 249 -1.65 -11.56 8.70
CA ILE A 249 -2.44 -11.83 7.50
C ILE A 249 -1.90 -10.95 6.37
N SER A 250 -1.37 -11.59 5.32
CA SER A 250 -0.92 -10.93 4.10
C SER A 250 -2.06 -10.74 3.12
N ILE A 251 -2.30 -9.49 2.74
CA ILE A 251 -3.44 -9.11 1.90
C ILE A 251 -2.95 -8.45 0.62
N GLY A 252 -3.01 -9.17 -0.49
CA GLY A 252 -2.65 -8.64 -1.80
C GLY A 252 -3.59 -7.52 -2.28
N ALA A 253 -4.85 -7.58 -1.89
CA ALA A 253 -5.87 -6.59 -2.27
C ALA A 253 -5.52 -5.17 -1.83
N LEU A 254 -4.79 -4.98 -0.71
CA LEU A 254 -4.39 -3.65 -0.22
C LEU A 254 -3.61 -2.82 -1.26
N THR A 255 -2.86 -3.50 -2.13
CA THR A 255 -1.97 -2.83 -3.10
C THR A 255 -2.21 -3.24 -4.55
N LYS A 256 -3.01 -4.28 -4.79
CA LYS A 256 -3.34 -4.79 -6.13
C LYS A 256 -4.69 -4.27 -6.63
N ASN A 257 -5.68 -4.17 -5.74
CA ASN A 257 -7.05 -3.76 -6.08
C ASN A 257 -7.28 -2.33 -5.58
N ILE A 258 -6.67 -1.35 -6.27
CA ILE A 258 -6.78 0.05 -5.91
C ILE A 258 -8.15 0.55 -6.35
N GLU A 259 -8.94 1.00 -5.38
CA GLU A 259 -10.20 1.68 -5.60
C GLU A 259 -10.00 3.16 -5.27
N SER A 260 -9.67 3.94 -6.31
CA SER A 260 -9.39 5.37 -6.19
C SER A 260 -10.58 6.13 -5.65
N ARG A 261 -10.34 7.14 -4.79
CA ARG A 261 -11.38 8.03 -4.28
C ARG A 261 -11.60 9.18 -5.24
N ASP A 262 -12.84 9.65 -5.34
CA ASP A 262 -13.18 10.71 -6.28
C ASP A 262 -12.92 12.09 -5.67
N PHE A 263 -12.04 12.86 -6.31
CA PHE A 263 -11.71 14.24 -5.99
C PHE A 263 -11.80 15.10 -7.24
N SER A 264 -12.21 16.36 -7.09
CA SER A 264 -12.20 17.33 -8.18
C SER A 264 -11.42 18.59 -7.78
N LEU A 265 -10.71 19.13 -8.75
CA LEU A 265 -10.11 20.47 -8.68
C LEU A 265 -11.00 21.45 -9.44
N LEU A 266 -11.24 22.63 -8.86
CA LEU A 266 -12.01 23.73 -9.48
C LEU A 266 -11.24 25.02 -9.29
N ILE A 267 -11.06 25.80 -10.35
CA ILE A 267 -10.58 27.20 -10.28
C ILE A 267 -11.75 28.07 -9.87
N VAL A 268 -11.52 28.97 -8.90
CA VAL A 268 -12.53 29.85 -8.29
C VAL A 268 -12.03 31.30 -8.25
#